data_b93d1b43456c64af79bcd477de9ce61d
#
_entry.id   b93d1b43456c64af79bcd477de9ce61d
#
_cell.length_a   1.000
_cell.length_b   1.000
_cell.length_c   1.000
_cell.angle_alpha   90.00
_cell.angle_beta   90.00
_cell.angle_gamma   90.00
#
_symmetry.space_group_name_H-M   'P 1'
#
loop_
_entity.id
_entity.type
_entity.pdbx_description
1 polymer ?
#
loop_
_entity_poly.entity_id
_entity_poly.type
_entity_poly.pdbx_seq_one_letter_code
_entity_poly.pdbx_strand_id
1 'polypeptide(L)'
;ILLAFLFCATTAFSQSSISAGLSYGSFNYDISGTKYTGDGGVLNLDGQLSPAITYSLSMSDGKFDDVVLNNSEGSITYSVFPNIGIDFMGSQIKLATVQETDTSLGISYNLYTSSFGIKVFAGSDINNYGKFYTYGTKVNLGISQGSNLTLSYKTEDRKQKATTMDARFIYDLTTNIGLNLGYKSTETKNAAGTAIVLKGNTTYAGFTYKF
;
A
#
# COMPACT_ATOMS: atom_id res chain seq x y z
N ILE A 1 -5.58 22.15 0.06
CA ILE A 1 -5.59 21.60 -1.32
C ILE A 1 -6.12 20.16 -1.30
N LEU A 2 -5.70 19.28 -0.36
CA LEU A 2 -6.16 17.88 -0.27
C LEU A 2 -7.66 17.75 -0.01
N LEU A 3 -8.24 18.58 0.89
CA LEU A 3 -9.68 18.60 1.18
C LEU A 3 -10.51 19.03 -0.05
N ALA A 4 -10.01 19.97 -0.86
CA ALA A 4 -10.70 20.41 -2.06
C ALA A 4 -10.72 19.33 -3.15
N PHE A 5 -9.64 18.52 -3.24
CA PHE A 5 -9.59 17.37 -4.15
C PHE A 5 -10.58 16.27 -3.74
N LEU A 6 -10.72 16.02 -2.42
CA LEU A 6 -11.72 15.08 -1.90
C LEU A 6 -13.16 15.53 -2.24
N PHE A 7 -13.46 16.82 -2.10
CA PHE A 7 -14.81 17.35 -2.40
C PHE A 7 -15.15 17.33 -3.89
N CYS A 8 -14.18 17.60 -4.78
CA CYS A 8 -14.42 17.49 -6.23
C CYS A 8 -14.61 16.05 -6.71
N ALA A 9 -13.97 15.07 -6.07
CA ALA A 9 -14.13 13.66 -6.43
C ALA A 9 -15.54 13.13 -6.12
N THR A 10 -16.18 13.60 -5.06
CA THR A 10 -17.51 13.11 -4.62
C THR A 10 -18.65 13.51 -5.55
N THR A 11 -18.54 14.62 -6.30
CA THR A 11 -19.60 15.11 -7.18
C THR A 11 -19.58 14.48 -8.58
N ALA A 12 -18.48 13.84 -8.98
CA ALA A 12 -18.31 13.30 -10.34
C ALA A 12 -18.72 11.83 -10.49
N PHE A 13 -18.93 11.07 -9.40
CA PHE A 13 -19.08 9.61 -9.46
C PHE A 13 -20.25 9.11 -8.61
N SER A 14 -21.45 9.13 -9.17
CA SER A 14 -22.67 8.63 -8.49
C SER A 14 -22.72 7.10 -8.26
N GLN A 15 -21.69 6.35 -8.67
CA GLN A 15 -21.57 4.90 -8.45
C GLN A 15 -20.19 4.48 -7.91
N SER A 16 -19.37 5.42 -7.47
CA SER A 16 -18.03 5.13 -6.95
C SER A 16 -18.08 4.92 -5.43
N SER A 17 -17.48 3.86 -4.93
CA SER A 17 -17.17 3.70 -3.52
C SER A 17 -15.78 4.25 -3.25
N ILE A 18 -15.66 5.21 -2.35
CA ILE A 18 -14.38 5.81 -1.96
C ILE A 18 -14.23 5.66 -0.45
N SER A 19 -13.07 5.24 0.00
CA SER A 19 -12.69 5.28 1.41
C SER A 19 -11.39 6.05 1.59
N ALA A 20 -11.35 6.91 2.60
CA ALA A 20 -10.17 7.67 2.98
C ALA A 20 -9.81 7.35 4.43
N GLY A 21 -8.59 6.89 4.67
CA GLY A 21 -8.06 6.59 5.99
C GLY A 21 -6.96 7.56 6.37
N LEU A 22 -7.03 8.15 7.56
CA LEU A 22 -5.98 8.95 8.16
C LEU A 22 -5.53 8.29 9.46
N SER A 23 -4.25 7.98 9.56
CA SER A 23 -3.66 7.29 10.69
C SER A 23 -2.39 7.99 11.13
N TYR A 24 -1.99 7.75 12.37
CA TYR A 24 -0.72 8.15 12.92
C TYR A 24 0.04 6.91 13.38
N GLY A 25 1.34 6.86 13.18
CA GLY A 25 2.10 5.64 13.42
C GLY A 25 3.53 5.86 13.83
N SER A 26 4.14 4.77 14.27
CA SER A 26 5.57 4.67 14.59
C SER A 26 6.29 3.93 13.47
N PHE A 27 7.45 4.45 13.11
CA PHE A 27 8.35 3.93 12.09
C PHE A 27 9.65 3.49 12.76
N ASN A 28 10.08 2.26 12.49
CA ASN A 28 11.34 1.72 12.98
C ASN A 28 12.10 1.14 11.79
N TYR A 29 13.30 1.64 11.53
CA TYR A 29 14.14 1.18 10.44
C TYR A 29 15.53 0.81 10.97
N ASP A 30 16.06 -0.29 10.45
CA ASP A 30 17.44 -0.69 10.61
C ASP A 30 18.09 -0.69 9.24
N ILE A 31 19.06 0.18 9.02
CA ILE A 31 19.78 0.32 7.75
C ILE A 31 21.24 -0.04 8.03
N SER A 32 21.63 -1.23 7.58
CA SER A 32 23.01 -1.73 7.76
C SER A 32 23.50 -1.66 9.20
N GLY A 33 22.61 -1.95 10.17
CA GLY A 33 22.93 -1.96 11.60
C GLY A 33 22.70 -0.62 12.32
N THR A 34 22.39 0.45 11.61
CA THR A 34 22.00 1.74 12.23
C THR A 34 20.48 1.79 12.38
N LYS A 35 20.01 2.00 13.60
CA LYS A 35 18.58 2.05 13.93
C LYS A 35 18.07 3.49 13.89
N TYR A 36 16.95 3.66 13.21
CA TYR A 36 16.19 4.90 13.13
C TYR A 36 14.78 4.64 13.65
N THR A 37 14.33 5.49 14.57
CA THR A 37 12.96 5.45 15.10
C THR A 37 12.32 6.81 14.93
N GLY A 38 11.07 6.82 14.55
CA GLY A 38 10.32 8.06 14.35
C GLY A 38 8.83 7.79 14.33
N ASP A 39 8.09 8.83 14.05
CA ASP A 39 6.65 8.80 13.98
C ASP A 39 6.13 9.70 12.85
N GLY A 40 4.87 9.53 12.46
CA GLY A 40 4.32 10.32 11.38
C GLY A 40 2.92 9.89 10.95
N GLY A 41 2.42 10.55 9.91
CA GLY A 41 1.11 10.33 9.33
C GLY A 41 1.09 9.26 8.24
N VAL A 42 -0.02 8.55 8.13
CA VAL A 42 -0.33 7.65 7.02
C VAL A 42 -1.70 8.00 6.47
N LEU A 43 -1.77 8.31 5.19
CA LEU A 43 -3.00 8.53 4.43
C LEU A 43 -3.21 7.37 3.47
N ASN A 44 -4.40 6.78 3.49
CA ASN A 44 -4.81 5.76 2.54
C ASN A 44 -6.08 6.22 1.81
N LEU A 45 -6.12 6.03 0.51
CA LEU A 45 -7.29 6.25 -0.34
C LEU A 45 -7.50 4.99 -1.16
N ASP A 46 -8.65 4.36 -0.98
CA ASP A 46 -9.04 3.18 -1.75
C ASP A 46 -10.39 3.44 -2.39
N GLY A 47 -10.62 2.94 -3.59
CA GLY A 47 -11.92 3.11 -4.20
C GLY A 47 -12.11 2.40 -5.52
N GLN A 48 -13.33 2.52 -6.02
CA GLN A 48 -13.75 2.00 -7.29
C GLN A 48 -14.34 3.15 -8.12
N LEU A 49 -13.70 3.48 -9.25
CA LEU A 49 -14.18 4.51 -10.17
C LEU A 49 -15.30 3.98 -11.08
N SER A 50 -15.26 2.67 -11.38
CA SER A 50 -16.28 1.96 -12.13
C SER A 50 -16.20 0.47 -11.79
N PRO A 51 -17.18 -0.38 -12.19
CA PRO A 51 -17.09 -1.83 -11.98
C PRO A 51 -15.79 -2.46 -12.52
N ALA A 52 -15.16 -1.82 -13.52
CA ALA A 52 -13.93 -2.30 -14.12
C ALA A 52 -12.66 -1.65 -13.57
N ILE A 53 -12.74 -0.54 -12.81
CA ILE A 53 -11.57 0.24 -12.41
C ILE A 53 -11.56 0.42 -10.90
N THR A 54 -10.54 -0.14 -10.24
CA THR A 54 -10.25 0.09 -8.83
C THR A 54 -8.93 0.83 -8.68
N TYR A 55 -8.79 1.59 -7.60
CA TYR A 55 -7.54 2.28 -7.29
C TYR A 55 -7.22 2.20 -5.80
N SER A 56 -5.95 2.33 -5.49
CA SER A 56 -5.43 2.46 -4.14
C SER A 56 -4.28 3.45 -4.13
N LEU A 57 -4.24 4.32 -3.13
CA LEU A 57 -3.15 5.25 -2.88
C LEU A 57 -2.81 5.21 -1.41
N SER A 58 -1.54 5.04 -1.08
CA SER A 58 -1.01 5.13 0.28
C SER A 58 0.12 6.14 0.31
N MET A 59 0.07 7.06 1.26
CA MET A 59 1.12 8.05 1.48
C MET A 59 1.49 8.01 2.96
N SER A 60 2.78 7.98 3.26
CA SER A 60 3.27 8.09 4.62
C SER A 60 4.37 9.14 4.70
N ASP A 61 4.31 9.94 5.75
CA ASP A 61 5.29 10.97 6.06
C ASP A 61 5.75 10.74 7.50
N GLY A 62 7.04 10.47 7.67
CA GLY A 62 7.66 10.20 8.97
C GLY A 62 8.90 11.04 9.17
N LYS A 63 9.17 11.38 10.43
CA LYS A 63 10.37 12.11 10.85
C LYS A 63 11.18 11.28 11.83
N PHE A 64 12.46 11.13 11.51
CA PHE A 64 13.47 10.44 12.33
C PHE A 64 14.56 11.44 12.68
N ASP A 65 14.54 12.01 13.87
CA ASP A 65 15.43 13.14 14.25
C ASP A 65 15.38 14.23 13.16
N ASP A 66 16.48 14.39 12.40
CA ASP A 66 16.58 15.38 11.30
C ASP A 66 16.32 14.79 9.91
N VAL A 67 15.97 13.50 9.81
CA VAL A 67 15.73 12.82 8.54
C VAL A 67 14.24 12.70 8.29
N VAL A 68 13.78 13.14 7.12
CA VAL A 68 12.39 13.01 6.68
C VAL A 68 12.28 11.81 5.74
N LEU A 69 11.33 10.93 6.03
CA LEU A 69 10.90 9.84 5.16
C LEU A 69 9.54 10.20 4.55
N ASN A 70 9.49 10.30 3.23
CA ASN A 70 8.22 10.35 2.50
C ASN A 70 8.12 9.10 1.64
N ASN A 71 7.02 8.40 1.76
CA ASN A 71 6.70 7.25 0.92
C ASN A 71 5.31 7.43 0.33
N SER A 72 5.17 7.21 -0.97
CA SER A 72 3.89 7.17 -1.67
C SER A 72 3.83 5.95 -2.57
N GLU A 73 2.73 5.22 -2.50
CA GLU A 73 2.45 4.05 -3.33
C GLU A 73 1.05 4.22 -3.93
N GLY A 74 0.91 3.99 -5.23
CA GLY A 74 -0.37 4.05 -5.90
C GLY A 74 -0.54 2.87 -6.85
N SER A 75 -1.79 2.40 -6.99
CA SER A 75 -2.14 1.38 -7.97
C SER A 75 -3.49 1.67 -8.60
N ILE A 76 -3.60 1.30 -9.88
CA ILE A 76 -4.85 1.25 -10.62
C ILE A 76 -4.95 -0.13 -11.22
N THR A 77 -6.07 -0.82 -11.00
CA THR A 77 -6.38 -2.11 -11.61
C THR A 77 -7.53 -1.92 -12.59
N TYR A 78 -7.34 -2.30 -13.84
CA TYR A 78 -8.38 -2.40 -14.85
C TYR A 78 -8.76 -3.85 -15.05
N SER A 79 -10.01 -4.21 -14.74
CA SER A 79 -10.56 -5.55 -14.90
C SER A 79 -10.95 -5.78 -16.37
N VAL A 80 -10.15 -6.60 -17.06
CA VAL A 80 -10.42 -7.00 -18.46
C VAL A 80 -11.47 -8.10 -18.50
N PHE A 81 -11.44 -9.01 -17.53
CA PHE A 81 -12.42 -10.07 -17.29
C PHE A 81 -12.80 -10.07 -15.80
N PRO A 82 -13.87 -10.75 -15.39
CA PRO A 82 -14.29 -10.78 -13.98
C PRO A 82 -13.18 -11.12 -12.99
N ASN A 83 -12.24 -11.96 -13.39
CA ASN A 83 -11.16 -12.45 -12.53
C ASN A 83 -9.76 -12.00 -12.99
N ILE A 84 -9.63 -11.29 -14.10
CA ILE A 84 -8.33 -10.90 -14.65
C ILE A 84 -8.24 -9.37 -14.73
N GLY A 85 -7.22 -8.80 -14.14
CA GLY A 85 -6.93 -7.38 -14.19
C GLY A 85 -5.55 -7.06 -14.76
N ILE A 86 -5.44 -5.87 -15.33
CA ILE A 86 -4.17 -5.23 -15.66
C ILE A 86 -3.91 -4.22 -14.55
N ASP A 87 -2.73 -4.33 -13.92
CA ASP A 87 -2.31 -3.48 -12.81
C ASP A 87 -1.25 -2.48 -13.26
N PHE A 88 -1.52 -1.21 -12.99
CA PHE A 88 -0.54 -0.13 -13.05
C PHE A 88 -0.19 0.25 -11.62
N MET A 89 1.08 0.18 -11.25
CA MET A 89 1.53 0.55 -9.91
C MET A 89 2.67 1.54 -10.02
N GLY A 90 2.75 2.43 -9.06
CA GLY A 90 3.85 3.37 -8.92
C GLY A 90 4.17 3.57 -7.46
N SER A 91 5.45 3.71 -7.14
CA SER A 91 5.89 4.08 -5.80
C SER A 91 7.01 5.10 -5.87
N GLN A 92 7.06 5.93 -4.85
CA GLN A 92 8.16 6.86 -4.62
C GLN A 92 8.53 6.83 -3.15
N ILE A 93 9.80 6.58 -2.89
CA ILE A 93 10.38 6.66 -1.56
C ILE A 93 11.43 7.75 -1.58
N LYS A 94 11.32 8.68 -0.63
CA LYS A 94 12.33 9.71 -0.38
C LYS A 94 12.78 9.61 1.05
N LEU A 95 14.07 9.35 1.25
CA LEU A 95 14.71 9.30 2.54
C LEU A 95 15.92 10.24 2.52
N ALA A 96 15.84 11.34 3.25
CA ALA A 96 16.82 12.42 3.21
C ALA A 96 17.06 12.91 1.77
N THR A 97 18.26 12.67 1.22
CA THR A 97 18.67 13.06 -0.14
C THR A 97 18.48 11.94 -1.17
N VAL A 98 18.12 10.73 -0.73
CA VAL A 98 17.91 9.57 -1.62
C VAL A 98 16.46 9.53 -2.04
N GLN A 99 16.23 9.43 -3.34
CA GLN A 99 14.91 9.26 -3.92
C GLN A 99 14.92 8.07 -4.88
N GLU A 100 13.98 7.15 -4.67
CA GLU A 100 13.71 6.03 -5.57
C GLU A 100 12.27 6.15 -6.07
N THR A 101 12.09 5.94 -7.37
CA THR A 101 10.77 5.94 -8.01
C THR A 101 10.65 4.69 -8.84
N ASP A 102 9.61 3.89 -8.58
CA ASP A 102 9.31 2.66 -9.29
C ASP A 102 8.01 2.80 -10.07
N THR A 103 7.96 2.19 -11.26
CA THR A 103 6.74 2.09 -12.06
C THR A 103 6.60 0.66 -12.54
N SER A 104 5.43 0.09 -12.36
CA SER A 104 5.12 -1.30 -12.66
C SER A 104 3.92 -1.43 -13.58
N LEU A 105 4.01 -2.39 -14.50
CA LEU A 105 2.89 -2.89 -15.28
C LEU A 105 2.78 -4.39 -15.05
N GLY A 106 1.61 -4.86 -14.64
CA GLY A 106 1.41 -6.25 -14.31
C GLY A 106 0.04 -6.78 -14.67
N ILE A 107 -0.14 -8.04 -14.38
CA ILE A 107 -1.42 -8.75 -14.46
C ILE A 107 -1.75 -9.33 -13.10
N SER A 108 -3.06 -9.36 -12.79
CA SER A 108 -3.57 -10.00 -11.59
C SER A 108 -4.69 -10.97 -11.90
N TYR A 109 -4.78 -11.99 -11.06
CA TYR A 109 -5.92 -12.89 -10.98
C TYR A 109 -6.62 -12.67 -9.64
N ASN A 110 -7.92 -12.45 -9.68
CA ASN A 110 -8.74 -12.11 -8.53
C ASN A 110 -9.80 -13.19 -8.32
N LEU A 111 -9.90 -13.70 -7.11
CA LEU A 111 -10.96 -14.60 -6.68
C LEU A 111 -11.70 -13.97 -5.51
N TYR A 112 -12.99 -13.70 -5.67
CA TYR A 112 -13.81 -13.07 -4.65
C TYR A 112 -15.05 -13.89 -4.32
N THR A 113 -15.37 -13.93 -3.02
CA THR A 113 -16.66 -14.33 -2.47
C THR A 113 -17.20 -13.21 -1.59
N SER A 114 -18.37 -13.37 -0.98
CA SER A 114 -18.96 -12.34 -0.10
C SER A 114 -18.12 -12.00 1.12
N SER A 115 -17.26 -12.92 1.59
CA SER A 115 -16.47 -12.73 2.82
C SER A 115 -14.97 -12.98 2.64
N PHE A 116 -14.55 -13.33 1.42
CA PHE A 116 -13.17 -13.69 1.16
C PHE A 116 -12.75 -13.24 -0.23
N GLY A 117 -11.55 -12.69 -0.33
CA GLY A 117 -10.93 -12.32 -1.59
C GLY A 117 -9.45 -12.65 -1.62
N ILE A 118 -8.99 -13.22 -2.71
CA ILE A 118 -7.56 -13.37 -3.01
C ILE A 118 -7.25 -12.66 -4.32
N LYS A 119 -6.20 -11.86 -4.32
CA LYS A 119 -5.56 -11.31 -5.51
C LYS A 119 -4.13 -11.85 -5.57
N VAL A 120 -3.77 -12.48 -6.69
CA VAL A 120 -2.39 -12.83 -7.03
C VAL A 120 -1.96 -11.94 -8.17
N PHE A 121 -0.79 -11.35 -8.10
CA PHE A 121 -0.30 -10.45 -9.14
C PHE A 121 1.16 -10.71 -9.49
N ALA A 122 1.51 -10.41 -10.73
CA ALA A 122 2.88 -10.40 -11.22
C ALA A 122 3.05 -9.25 -12.21
N GLY A 123 4.18 -8.55 -12.13
CA GLY A 123 4.47 -7.39 -12.95
C GLY A 123 5.94 -7.25 -13.30
N SER A 124 6.21 -6.41 -14.27
CA SER A 124 7.54 -5.94 -14.60
C SER A 124 7.65 -4.49 -14.16
N ASP A 125 8.66 -4.18 -13.39
CA ASP A 125 8.93 -2.87 -12.81
C ASP A 125 10.14 -2.24 -13.45
N ILE A 126 10.15 -0.92 -13.48
CA ILE A 126 11.28 -0.10 -13.93
C ILE A 126 11.53 0.96 -12.87
N ASN A 127 12.77 1.10 -12.44
CA ASN A 127 13.21 2.18 -11.59
C ASN A 127 14.51 2.81 -12.09
N ASN A 128 15.08 3.71 -11.31
CA ASN A 128 16.35 4.40 -11.63
C ASN A 128 17.53 3.44 -11.77
N TYR A 129 17.43 2.20 -11.31
CA TYR A 129 18.50 1.19 -11.30
C TYR A 129 18.30 0.06 -12.33
N GLY A 130 17.17 0.05 -13.06
CA GLY A 130 16.89 -0.92 -14.11
C GLY A 130 15.53 -1.61 -14.00
N LYS A 131 15.40 -2.70 -14.77
CA LYS A 131 14.18 -3.55 -14.76
C LYS A 131 14.29 -4.66 -13.74
N PHE A 132 13.17 -4.96 -13.10
CA PHE A 132 13.01 -6.11 -12.20
C PHE A 132 11.58 -6.64 -12.27
N TYR A 133 11.31 -7.71 -11.54
CA TYR A 133 9.97 -8.30 -11.48
C TYR A 133 9.39 -8.18 -10.07
N THR A 134 8.10 -7.89 -10.01
CA THR A 134 7.33 -7.88 -8.77
C THR A 134 6.25 -8.94 -8.83
N TYR A 135 6.08 -9.68 -7.76
CA TYR A 135 4.99 -10.63 -7.59
C TYR A 135 4.52 -10.66 -6.15
N GLY A 136 3.27 -11.03 -5.98
CA GLY A 136 2.71 -11.06 -4.63
C GLY A 136 1.27 -11.55 -4.57
N THR A 137 0.75 -11.49 -3.37
CA THR A 137 -0.62 -11.85 -3.07
C THR A 137 -1.24 -10.87 -2.08
N LYS A 138 -2.54 -10.65 -2.21
CA LYS A 138 -3.34 -9.87 -1.26
C LYS A 138 -4.57 -10.70 -0.90
N VAL A 139 -4.82 -10.87 0.38
CA VAL A 139 -5.96 -11.60 0.93
C VAL A 139 -6.82 -10.63 1.72
N ASN A 140 -8.11 -10.59 1.43
CA ASN A 140 -9.11 -9.84 2.16
C ASN A 140 -10.05 -10.81 2.86
N LEU A 141 -10.23 -10.65 4.16
CA LEU A 141 -11.08 -11.49 5.01
C LEU A 141 -12.12 -10.62 5.69
N GLY A 142 -13.39 -10.83 5.38
CA GLY A 142 -14.49 -10.34 6.20
C GLY A 142 -14.60 -11.22 7.45
N ILE A 143 -14.22 -10.70 8.61
CA ILE A 143 -14.21 -11.45 9.87
C ILE A 143 -15.60 -11.46 10.49
N SER A 144 -16.29 -10.35 10.45
CA SER A 144 -17.67 -10.18 10.91
C SER A 144 -18.33 -9.03 10.16
N GLN A 145 -19.62 -8.80 10.38
CA GLN A 145 -20.28 -7.63 9.85
C GLN A 145 -19.59 -6.36 10.37
N GLY A 146 -19.02 -5.57 9.45
CA GLY A 146 -18.28 -4.34 9.78
C GLY A 146 -16.81 -4.53 10.15
N SER A 147 -16.24 -5.76 10.06
CA SER A 147 -14.79 -5.93 10.26
C SER A 147 -14.12 -6.64 9.10
N ASN A 148 -12.98 -6.12 8.68
CA ASN A 148 -12.21 -6.62 7.55
C ASN A 148 -10.72 -6.65 7.87
N LEU A 149 -10.06 -7.76 7.54
CA LEU A 149 -8.61 -7.92 7.61
C LEU A 149 -8.05 -8.07 6.20
N THR A 150 -7.13 -7.19 5.84
CA THR A 150 -6.35 -7.30 4.61
C THR A 150 -4.93 -7.71 4.97
N LEU A 151 -4.44 -8.76 4.33
CA LEU A 151 -3.06 -9.21 4.40
C LEU A 151 -2.45 -9.12 3.01
N SER A 152 -1.27 -8.55 2.87
CA SER A 152 -0.56 -8.54 1.60
C SER A 152 0.91 -8.97 1.77
N TYR A 153 1.40 -9.62 0.74
CA TYR A 153 2.79 -10.02 0.59
C TYR A 153 3.26 -9.66 -0.80
N LYS A 154 4.36 -8.93 -0.89
CA LYS A 154 4.99 -8.50 -2.13
C LYS A 154 6.48 -8.84 -2.11
N THR A 155 6.99 -9.37 -3.19
CA THR A 155 8.42 -9.58 -3.42
C THR A 155 8.83 -8.88 -4.70
N GLU A 156 9.96 -8.19 -4.65
CA GLU A 156 10.60 -7.54 -5.78
C GLU A 156 11.93 -8.28 -6.06
N ASP A 157 12.00 -8.90 -7.24
CA ASP A 157 13.20 -9.65 -7.69
C ASP A 157 14.14 -8.69 -8.42
N ARG A 158 14.71 -7.79 -7.65
CA ARG A 158 15.72 -6.83 -8.08
C ARG A 158 17.10 -7.22 -7.57
N LYS A 159 18.15 -6.52 -7.99
CA LYS A 159 19.53 -6.78 -7.56
C LYS A 159 19.67 -6.89 -6.03
N GLN A 160 18.88 -6.13 -5.29
CA GLN A 160 18.69 -6.25 -3.85
C GLN A 160 17.25 -6.69 -3.60
N LYS A 161 17.03 -7.99 -3.43
CA LYS A 161 15.70 -8.56 -3.25
C LYS A 161 14.97 -7.89 -2.08
N ALA A 162 13.81 -7.31 -2.35
CA ALA A 162 12.96 -6.69 -1.34
C ALA A 162 11.70 -7.52 -1.11
N THR A 163 11.27 -7.62 0.13
CA THR A 163 10.04 -8.28 0.55
C THR A 163 9.25 -7.34 1.44
N THR A 164 7.98 -7.15 1.15
CA THR A 164 7.06 -6.33 1.96
C THR A 164 5.89 -7.19 2.41
N MET A 165 5.58 -7.13 3.69
CA MET A 165 4.37 -7.68 4.29
C MET A 165 3.55 -6.52 4.85
N ASP A 166 2.25 -6.55 4.63
CA ASP A 166 1.31 -5.55 5.17
C ASP A 166 0.10 -6.28 5.75
N ALA A 167 -0.33 -5.87 6.94
CA ALA A 167 -1.53 -6.33 7.61
C ALA A 167 -2.35 -5.11 8.01
N ARG A 168 -3.61 -5.03 7.56
CA ARG A 168 -4.51 -3.92 7.86
C ARG A 168 -5.84 -4.45 8.35
N PHE A 169 -6.24 -4.03 9.51
CA PHE A 169 -7.54 -4.33 10.10
C PHE A 169 -8.41 -3.07 10.13
N ILE A 170 -9.63 -3.17 9.64
CA ILE A 170 -10.64 -2.10 9.70
C ILE A 170 -11.84 -2.65 10.48
N TYR A 171 -12.32 -1.87 11.44
CA TYR A 171 -13.54 -2.13 12.20
C TYR A 171 -14.50 -0.95 12.03
N ASP A 172 -15.66 -1.20 11.46
CA ASP A 172 -16.68 -0.17 11.22
C ASP A 172 -17.37 0.19 12.53
N LEU A 173 -17.17 1.41 12.98
CA LEU A 173 -17.86 2.00 14.13
C LEU A 173 -19.28 2.46 13.74
N THR A 174 -19.42 2.93 12.50
CA THR A 174 -20.69 3.30 11.86
C THR A 174 -20.63 2.86 10.39
N THR A 175 -21.69 3.10 9.63
CA THR A 175 -21.71 2.85 8.17
C THR A 175 -20.63 3.60 7.41
N ASN A 176 -20.22 4.77 7.92
CA ASN A 176 -19.29 5.66 7.23
C ASN A 176 -17.93 5.79 7.94
N ILE A 177 -17.83 5.45 9.23
CA ILE A 177 -16.60 5.63 10.00
C ILE A 177 -16.10 4.27 10.49
N GLY A 178 -14.84 3.97 10.24
CA GLY A 178 -14.15 2.80 10.74
C GLY A 178 -12.87 3.15 11.50
N LEU A 179 -12.51 2.31 12.47
CA LEU A 179 -11.19 2.29 13.08
C LEU A 179 -10.24 1.54 12.14
N ASN A 180 -9.05 2.07 11.93
CA ASN A 180 -8.01 1.49 11.08
C ASN A 180 -6.77 1.19 11.92
N LEU A 181 -6.32 -0.06 11.90
CA LEU A 181 -5.07 -0.50 12.51
C LEU A 181 -4.22 -1.16 11.44
N GLY A 182 -2.93 -0.86 11.37
CA GLY A 182 -2.07 -1.44 10.37
C GLY A 182 -0.65 -1.71 10.87
N TYR A 183 -0.04 -2.69 10.23
CA TYR A 183 1.35 -3.07 10.40
C TYR A 183 1.96 -3.37 9.04
N LYS A 184 3.06 -2.72 8.70
CA LYS A 184 3.83 -2.96 7.48
C LYS A 184 5.27 -3.30 7.86
N SER A 185 5.82 -4.35 7.26
CA SER A 185 7.21 -4.75 7.40
C SER A 185 7.87 -4.84 6.03
N THR A 186 9.04 -4.26 5.89
CA THR A 186 9.84 -4.33 4.67
C THR A 186 11.23 -4.84 5.02
N GLU A 187 11.72 -5.79 4.24
CA GLU A 187 13.07 -6.35 4.34
C GLU A 187 13.74 -6.31 2.98
N THR A 188 14.94 -5.74 2.91
CA THR A 188 15.77 -5.75 1.68
C THR A 188 17.06 -6.47 1.97
N LYS A 189 17.42 -7.46 1.13
CA LYS A 189 18.67 -8.21 1.20
C LYS A 189 19.69 -7.66 0.22
N ASN A 190 20.98 -7.88 0.51
CA ASN A 190 22.07 -7.56 -0.42
C ASN A 190 21.94 -8.38 -1.72
N ALA A 191 22.73 -8.04 -2.74
CA ALA A 191 22.69 -8.69 -4.04
C ALA A 191 22.97 -10.21 -3.99
N ALA A 192 23.69 -10.69 -2.99
CA ALA A 192 23.95 -12.11 -2.77
C ALA A 192 22.82 -12.83 -2.01
N GLY A 193 21.83 -12.09 -1.49
CA GLY A 193 20.73 -12.63 -0.69
C GLY A 193 21.12 -13.13 0.70
N THR A 194 22.35 -12.86 1.14
CA THR A 194 22.94 -13.42 2.36
C THR A 194 22.83 -12.51 3.58
N ALA A 195 22.71 -11.20 3.39
CA ALA A 195 22.63 -10.24 4.48
C ALA A 195 21.46 -9.27 4.28
N ILE A 196 20.77 -8.92 5.37
CA ILE A 196 19.74 -7.88 5.41
C ILE A 196 20.46 -6.53 5.45
N VAL A 197 20.14 -5.66 4.49
CA VAL A 197 20.70 -4.31 4.39
C VAL A 197 19.68 -3.22 4.81
N LEU A 198 18.40 -3.56 4.79
CA LEU A 198 17.33 -2.71 5.30
C LEU A 198 16.24 -3.58 5.91
N LYS A 199 15.81 -3.24 7.12
CA LYS A 199 14.63 -3.79 7.75
C LYS A 199 13.81 -2.64 8.31
N GLY A 200 12.57 -2.50 7.87
CA GLY A 200 11.66 -1.46 8.29
C GLY A 200 10.36 -2.02 8.82
N ASN A 201 9.85 -1.44 9.90
CA ASN A 201 8.53 -1.75 10.43
C ASN A 201 7.77 -0.46 10.67
N THR A 202 6.49 -0.44 10.27
CA THR A 202 5.57 0.66 10.52
C THR A 202 4.33 0.10 11.20
N THR A 203 3.95 0.69 12.33
CA THR A 203 2.69 0.39 13.02
C THR A 203 1.88 1.66 13.09
N TYR A 204 0.62 1.62 12.68
CA TYR A 204 -0.23 2.81 12.67
C TYR A 204 -1.65 2.52 13.13
N ALA A 205 -2.31 3.55 13.67
CA ALA A 205 -3.71 3.52 14.06
C ALA A 205 -4.40 4.83 13.65
N GLY A 206 -5.67 4.76 13.28
CA GLY A 206 -6.42 5.93 12.85
C GLY A 206 -7.84 5.61 12.47
N PHE A 207 -8.43 6.47 11.65
CA PHE A 207 -9.80 6.35 11.22
C PHE A 207 -9.89 6.26 9.70
N THR A 208 -10.92 5.56 9.22
CA THR A 208 -11.29 5.50 7.81
C THR A 208 -12.69 6.07 7.66
N TYR A 209 -12.89 6.92 6.66
CA TYR A 209 -14.20 7.43 6.27
C TYR A 209 -14.60 6.86 4.91
N LYS A 210 -15.82 6.34 4.80
CA LYS A 210 -16.43 5.82 3.57
C LYS A 210 -17.44 6.83 3.04
N PHE A 211 -17.29 7.23 1.78
CA PHE A 211 -18.16 8.18 1.09
C PHE A 211 -19.29 7.48 0.34
#